data_8a9d4dac6516707e5468ad425498b7cd
#
_entry.id   8a9d4dac6516707e5468ad425498b7cd
#
_cell.length_a   1.000
_cell.length_b   1.000
_cell.length_c   1.000
_cell.angle_alpha   90.00
_cell.angle_beta   90.00
_cell.angle_gamma   90.00
#
_symmetry.space_group_name_H-M   'P 1'
#
loop_
_entity.id
_entity.type
_entity.pdbx_description
1 polymer ?
#
loop_
_entity_poly.entity_id
_entity_poly.type
_entity_poly.pdbx_seq_one_letter_code
_entity_poly.pdbx_strand_id
1 'polypeptide(L)'
;QLDMTLIKSALNNHVKIIFICSPNNPTGNLIQVKDIWDLATVFKGIIVIDEAYIDFTDTPSWIEVLSKFPHLVVLQTLSKAWGLASLRLGMAFCHPKIVDVLNLIKPSYNISGPVQNQVLKALKEEGQMRSFVEEIKELKKELESALNQLSIVLKVYPSEANFFLVKFKNVQEIFQYLIRNEIILRDRSGLVLCEDCIRITA
;
A
#
# COMPACT_ATOMS: atom_id res chain seq x y z
N GLN A 1 11.47 2.41 8.48
CA GLN A 1 11.49 3.65 9.30
C GLN A 1 11.93 4.79 8.40
N LEU A 2 11.26 5.94 8.49
CA LEU A 2 11.67 7.15 7.77
C LEU A 2 12.90 7.77 8.46
N ASP A 3 13.84 8.26 7.65
CA ASP A 3 14.90 9.12 8.19
C ASP A 3 14.38 10.56 8.29
N MET A 4 13.78 10.86 9.43
CA MET A 4 13.16 12.17 9.67
C MET A 4 14.18 13.32 9.66
N THR A 5 15.45 13.06 9.93
CA THR A 5 16.51 14.07 9.86
C THR A 5 16.79 14.45 8.41
N LEU A 6 17.01 13.46 7.56
CA LEU A 6 17.21 13.69 6.13
C LEU A 6 15.96 14.31 5.47
N ILE A 7 14.75 13.81 5.80
CA ILE A 7 13.51 14.38 5.27
C ILE A 7 13.43 15.87 5.63
N LYS A 8 13.57 16.21 6.92
CA LYS A 8 13.48 17.61 7.38
C LYS A 8 14.52 18.50 6.71
N SER A 9 15.74 18.00 6.49
CA SER A 9 16.81 18.76 5.82
C SER A 9 16.51 19.00 4.34
N ALA A 10 15.74 18.10 3.69
CA ALA A 10 15.35 18.24 2.28
C ALA A 10 14.13 19.16 2.08
N LEU A 11 13.38 19.46 3.16
CA LEU A 11 12.21 20.35 3.05
C LEU A 11 12.66 21.79 2.76
N ASN A 12 12.08 22.35 1.72
CA ASN A 12 12.27 23.74 1.31
C ASN A 12 11.00 24.28 0.63
N ASN A 13 11.00 25.54 0.24
CA ASN A 13 9.81 26.21 -0.35
C ASN A 13 9.41 25.63 -1.72
N HIS A 14 10.22 24.80 -2.36
CA HIS A 14 9.91 24.17 -3.65
C HIS A 14 9.17 22.84 -3.46
N VAL A 15 9.34 22.17 -2.30
CA VAL A 15 8.58 20.95 -1.99
C VAL A 15 7.14 21.33 -1.69
N LYS A 16 6.19 20.85 -2.49
CA LYS A 16 4.76 21.15 -2.34
C LYS A 16 3.95 19.95 -1.89
N ILE A 17 4.37 18.74 -2.28
CA ILE A 17 3.66 17.50 -1.99
C ILE A 17 4.67 16.44 -1.55
N ILE A 18 4.30 15.67 -0.53
CA ILE A 18 5.04 14.49 -0.08
C ILE A 18 4.11 13.29 -0.19
N PHE A 19 4.56 12.21 -0.85
CA PHE A 19 3.84 10.94 -0.90
C PHE A 19 4.48 9.95 0.06
N ILE A 20 3.63 9.31 0.89
CA ILE A 20 4.02 8.27 1.85
C ILE A 20 3.14 7.05 1.59
N CYS A 21 3.74 5.91 1.27
CA CYS A 21 3.02 4.66 1.10
C CYS A 21 3.10 3.84 2.41
N SER A 22 1.96 3.52 3.01
CA SER A 22 1.90 2.80 4.30
C SER A 22 0.62 1.99 4.43
N PRO A 23 0.70 0.64 4.35
CA PRO A 23 1.89 -0.20 4.10
C PRO A 23 2.57 0.05 2.76
N ASN A 24 3.90 0.02 2.75
CA ASN A 24 4.67 0.36 1.56
C ASN A 24 4.75 -0.81 0.55
N ASN A 25 4.71 -0.50 -0.73
CA ASN A 25 4.97 -1.47 -1.80
C ASN A 25 6.29 -1.09 -2.50
N PRO A 26 7.29 -1.98 -2.55
CA PRO A 26 7.19 -3.44 -2.41
C PRO A 26 7.59 -4.03 -1.04
N THR A 27 7.95 -3.22 -0.06
CA THR A 27 8.57 -3.69 1.18
C THR A 27 7.59 -4.22 2.23
N GLY A 28 6.29 -3.86 2.12
CA GLY A 28 5.21 -4.34 2.99
C GLY A 28 5.15 -3.70 4.38
N ASN A 29 6.13 -2.90 4.77
CA ASN A 29 6.19 -2.31 6.09
C ASN A 29 5.25 -1.11 6.27
N LEU A 30 4.69 -0.97 7.47
CA LEU A 30 4.08 0.26 7.93
C LEU A 30 5.14 1.33 8.21
N ILE A 31 4.80 2.57 7.91
CA ILE A 31 5.55 3.73 8.39
C ILE A 31 5.08 4.03 9.83
N GLN A 32 5.99 4.37 10.71
CA GLN A 32 5.65 4.67 12.10
C GLN A 32 4.70 5.87 12.16
N VAL A 33 3.60 5.71 12.90
CA VAL A 33 2.59 6.77 13.08
C VAL A 33 3.23 8.07 13.58
N LYS A 34 4.21 7.96 14.49
CA LYS A 34 4.96 9.10 15.01
C LYS A 34 5.68 9.89 13.91
N ASP A 35 6.32 9.20 12.96
CA ASP A 35 7.07 9.85 11.87
C ASP A 35 6.13 10.67 10.97
N ILE A 36 4.98 10.09 10.62
CA ILE A 36 3.97 10.79 9.80
C ILE A 36 3.36 11.97 10.59
N TRP A 37 3.08 11.79 11.88
CA TRP A 37 2.55 12.83 12.74
C TRP A 37 3.52 14.01 12.86
N ASP A 38 4.80 13.73 13.14
CA ASP A 38 5.87 14.73 13.23
C ASP A 38 6.01 15.49 11.89
N LEU A 39 5.94 14.77 10.76
CA LEU A 39 5.99 15.39 9.43
C LEU A 39 4.77 16.29 9.19
N ALA A 40 3.57 15.83 9.52
CA ALA A 40 2.33 16.58 9.35
C ALA A 40 2.29 17.85 10.22
N THR A 41 3.03 17.87 11.33
CA THR A 41 3.13 19.05 12.21
C THR A 41 4.03 20.13 11.60
N VAL A 42 5.11 19.75 10.93
CA VAL A 42 6.13 20.70 10.46
C VAL A 42 5.99 21.07 8.98
N PHE A 43 5.52 20.17 8.13
CA PHE A 43 5.38 20.41 6.70
C PHE A 43 4.09 21.20 6.42
N LYS A 44 4.18 22.23 5.58
CA LYS A 44 3.04 23.12 5.26
C LYS A 44 2.43 22.84 3.89
N GLY A 45 3.02 21.94 3.11
CA GLY A 45 2.46 21.44 1.84
C GLY A 45 1.49 20.30 2.04
N ILE A 46 1.09 19.65 0.97
CA ILE A 46 0.18 18.49 1.01
C ILE A 46 0.96 17.22 1.33
N ILE A 47 0.47 16.43 2.28
CA ILE A 47 0.97 15.06 2.51
C ILE A 47 -0.08 14.09 2.00
N VAL A 48 0.31 13.23 1.07
CA VAL A 48 -0.53 12.16 0.53
C VAL A 48 -0.09 10.84 1.15
N ILE A 49 -0.99 10.20 1.89
CA ILE A 49 -0.75 8.89 2.49
C ILE A 49 -1.49 7.86 1.65
N ASP A 50 -0.74 6.98 0.98
CA ASP A 50 -1.30 5.88 0.21
C ASP A 50 -1.51 4.66 1.12
N GLU A 51 -2.75 4.42 1.44
CA GLU A 51 -3.26 3.32 2.28
C GLU A 51 -3.83 2.17 1.45
N ALA A 52 -3.33 1.91 0.26
CA ALA A 52 -3.87 0.84 -0.60
C ALA A 52 -3.89 -0.55 0.05
N TYR A 53 -3.14 -0.77 1.11
CA TYR A 53 -3.05 -2.04 1.84
C TYR A 53 -3.49 -1.95 3.31
N ILE A 54 -4.12 -0.87 3.73
CA ILE A 54 -4.49 -0.62 5.14
C ILE A 54 -5.44 -1.70 5.69
N ASP A 55 -6.35 -2.24 4.88
CA ASP A 55 -7.31 -3.26 5.28
C ASP A 55 -6.66 -4.57 5.77
N PHE A 56 -5.38 -4.81 5.46
CA PHE A 56 -4.62 -5.97 5.93
C PHE A 56 -3.93 -5.74 7.27
N THR A 57 -4.01 -4.55 7.84
CA THR A 57 -3.37 -4.17 9.11
C THR A 57 -4.39 -4.00 10.23
N ASP A 58 -3.89 -4.03 11.46
CA ASP A 58 -4.69 -3.66 12.64
C ASP A 58 -4.50 -2.19 13.02
N THR A 59 -3.74 -1.43 12.22
CA THR A 59 -3.48 -0.01 12.45
C THR A 59 -4.65 0.82 11.96
N PRO A 60 -5.16 1.77 12.75
CA PRO A 60 -6.21 2.69 12.32
C PRO A 60 -5.79 3.51 11.10
N SER A 61 -6.75 3.80 10.21
CA SER A 61 -6.53 4.65 9.05
C SER A 61 -6.28 6.10 9.45
N TRP A 62 -5.45 6.79 8.68
CA TRP A 62 -5.24 8.23 8.81
C TRP A 62 -6.49 9.06 8.49
N ILE A 63 -7.54 8.46 7.94
CA ILE A 63 -8.86 9.10 7.75
C ILE A 63 -9.40 9.61 9.10
N GLU A 64 -9.19 8.88 10.20
CA GLU A 64 -9.71 9.22 11.52
C GLU A 64 -9.16 10.55 12.08
N VAL A 65 -8.02 10.99 11.58
CA VAL A 65 -7.35 12.20 12.07
C VAL A 65 -7.30 13.35 11.05
N LEU A 66 -7.98 13.23 9.91
CA LEU A 66 -8.02 14.27 8.88
C LEU A 66 -8.49 15.63 9.38
N SER A 67 -9.39 15.64 10.38
CA SER A 67 -9.86 16.90 11.00
C SER A 67 -8.76 17.68 11.71
N LYS A 68 -7.69 16.99 12.17
CA LYS A 68 -6.54 17.60 12.84
C LYS A 68 -5.50 18.14 11.86
N PHE A 69 -5.46 17.59 10.65
CA PHE A 69 -4.46 17.91 9.63
C PHE A 69 -5.13 18.17 8.28
N PRO A 70 -5.66 19.39 8.05
CA PRO A 70 -6.43 19.70 6.84
C PRO A 70 -5.61 19.63 5.53
N HIS A 71 -4.31 19.46 5.61
CA HIS A 71 -3.40 19.28 4.48
C HIS A 71 -3.04 17.81 4.21
N LEU A 72 -3.62 16.86 4.95
CA LEU A 72 -3.51 15.43 4.63
C LEU A 72 -4.51 15.05 3.55
N VAL A 73 -4.06 14.14 2.69
CA VAL A 73 -4.89 13.39 1.73
C VAL A 73 -4.61 11.91 1.95
N VAL A 74 -5.64 11.13 2.21
CA VAL A 74 -5.53 9.67 2.37
C VAL A 74 -6.11 9.01 1.13
N LEU A 75 -5.31 8.15 0.48
CA LEU A 75 -5.72 7.39 -0.69
C LEU A 75 -6.05 5.96 -0.28
N GLN A 76 -7.19 5.45 -0.68
CA GLN A 76 -7.58 4.05 -0.54
C GLN A 76 -8.11 3.49 -1.85
N THR A 77 -8.19 2.17 -1.95
CA THR A 77 -8.66 1.48 -3.16
C THR A 77 -9.45 0.23 -2.82
N LEU A 78 -10.43 -0.08 -3.65
CA LEU A 78 -11.14 -1.36 -3.60
C LEU A 78 -10.41 -2.47 -4.39
N SER A 79 -9.22 -2.19 -4.93
CA SER A 79 -8.48 -3.12 -5.80
C SER A 79 -7.73 -4.22 -5.05
N LYS A 80 -7.59 -4.12 -3.72
CA LYS A 80 -6.77 -5.03 -2.91
C LYS A 80 -7.66 -5.92 -2.02
N ALA A 81 -7.88 -5.56 -0.79
CA ALA A 81 -8.69 -6.36 0.15
C ALA A 81 -10.11 -6.66 -0.35
N TRP A 82 -10.72 -5.74 -1.06
CA TRP A 82 -12.04 -5.91 -1.64
C TRP A 82 -12.09 -6.77 -2.92
N GLY A 83 -10.94 -7.15 -3.50
CA GLY A 83 -10.89 -7.97 -4.71
C GLY A 83 -11.44 -7.32 -5.99
N LEU A 84 -11.69 -6.00 -5.99
CA LEU A 84 -12.39 -5.28 -7.06
C LEU A 84 -11.44 -4.53 -8.01
N ALA A 85 -10.27 -5.10 -8.27
CA ALA A 85 -9.25 -4.46 -9.11
C ALA A 85 -9.74 -4.13 -10.54
N SER A 86 -10.66 -4.93 -11.08
CA SER A 86 -11.24 -4.72 -12.41
C SER A 86 -12.14 -3.49 -12.51
N LEU A 87 -12.71 -3.04 -11.40
CA LEU A 87 -13.61 -1.86 -11.38
C LEU A 87 -12.85 -0.52 -11.45
N ARG A 88 -11.54 -0.52 -11.30
CA ARG A 88 -10.67 0.66 -11.42
C ARG A 88 -11.10 1.84 -10.56
N LEU A 89 -11.53 1.57 -9.32
CA LEU A 89 -11.97 2.60 -8.38
C LEU A 89 -10.97 2.77 -7.25
N GLY A 90 -10.55 4.02 -7.07
CA GLY A 90 -9.81 4.52 -5.91
C GLY A 90 -10.54 5.70 -5.28
N MET A 91 -10.18 6.00 -4.06
CA MET A 91 -10.81 7.05 -3.25
C MET A 91 -9.73 7.96 -2.66
N ALA A 92 -10.02 9.25 -2.57
CA ALA A 92 -9.22 10.23 -1.87
C ALA A 92 -10.06 10.87 -0.77
N PHE A 93 -9.61 10.74 0.46
CA PHE A 93 -10.24 11.35 1.64
C PHE A 93 -9.39 12.55 2.06
N CYS A 94 -9.98 13.73 2.10
CA CYS A 94 -9.25 14.95 2.42
C CYS A 94 -10.18 16.08 2.82
N HIS A 95 -9.60 17.22 3.20
CA HIS A 95 -10.36 18.43 3.54
C HIS A 95 -11.21 18.92 2.34
N PRO A 96 -12.46 19.39 2.55
CA PRO A 96 -13.34 19.85 1.48
C PRO A 96 -12.72 20.79 0.45
N LYS A 97 -11.89 21.74 0.87
CA LYS A 97 -11.17 22.63 -0.05
C LYS A 97 -10.26 21.91 -1.05
N ILE A 98 -9.68 20.78 -0.65
CA ILE A 98 -8.87 19.93 -1.56
C ILE A 98 -9.81 19.18 -2.51
N VAL A 99 -10.94 18.66 -1.99
CA VAL A 99 -11.98 18.01 -2.82
C VAL A 99 -12.49 18.94 -3.89
N ASP A 100 -12.73 20.22 -3.55
CA ASP A 100 -13.20 21.24 -4.52
C ASP A 100 -12.19 21.41 -5.67
N VAL A 101 -10.89 21.50 -5.36
CA VAL A 101 -9.83 21.57 -6.38
C VAL A 101 -9.78 20.32 -7.24
N LEU A 102 -9.87 19.12 -6.63
CA LEU A 102 -9.90 17.86 -7.37
C LEU A 102 -11.11 17.76 -8.30
N ASN A 103 -12.27 18.26 -7.86
CA ASN A 103 -13.48 18.29 -8.68
C ASN A 103 -13.37 19.22 -9.91
N LEU A 104 -12.57 20.28 -9.84
CA LEU A 104 -12.34 21.18 -11.00
C LEU A 104 -11.57 20.49 -12.13
N ILE A 105 -10.69 19.53 -11.80
CA ILE A 105 -9.83 18.86 -12.77
C ILE A 105 -10.29 17.44 -13.12
N LYS A 106 -11.21 16.88 -12.34
CA LYS A 106 -11.74 15.55 -12.54
C LYS A 106 -12.51 15.47 -13.88
N PRO A 107 -12.24 14.47 -14.74
CA PRO A 107 -13.03 14.23 -15.94
C PRO A 107 -14.52 14.03 -15.61
N SER A 108 -15.40 14.54 -16.46
CA SER A 108 -16.83 14.23 -16.39
C SER A 108 -17.03 12.70 -16.56
N TYR A 109 -17.97 12.14 -15.80
CA TYR A 109 -18.30 10.70 -15.88
C TYR A 109 -17.12 9.75 -15.64
N ASN A 110 -16.15 10.15 -14.81
CA ASN A 110 -14.95 9.37 -14.49
C ASN A 110 -15.25 7.98 -13.89
N ILE A 111 -16.45 7.77 -13.34
CA ILE A 111 -16.92 6.47 -12.82
C ILE A 111 -18.25 6.16 -13.50
N SER A 112 -18.30 5.07 -14.25
CA SER A 112 -19.51 4.65 -14.96
C SER A 112 -20.61 4.15 -14.02
N GLY A 113 -21.88 4.25 -14.41
CA GLY A 113 -23.02 3.78 -13.63
C GLY A 113 -22.91 2.28 -13.22
N PRO A 114 -22.55 1.36 -14.14
CA PRO A 114 -22.30 -0.04 -13.78
C PRO A 114 -21.26 -0.23 -12.67
N VAL A 115 -20.15 0.51 -12.72
CA VAL A 115 -19.11 0.47 -11.67
C VAL A 115 -19.66 0.96 -10.34
N GLN A 116 -20.39 2.09 -10.32
CA GLN A 116 -21.02 2.60 -9.10
C GLN A 116 -21.97 1.56 -8.47
N ASN A 117 -22.85 0.95 -9.28
CA ASN A 117 -23.77 -0.06 -8.81
C ASN A 117 -23.07 -1.30 -8.23
N GLN A 118 -21.99 -1.75 -8.88
CA GLN A 118 -21.22 -2.90 -8.41
C GLN A 118 -20.49 -2.60 -7.09
N VAL A 119 -19.91 -1.42 -6.97
CA VAL A 119 -19.26 -0.96 -5.74
C VAL A 119 -20.25 -0.85 -4.59
N LEU A 120 -21.41 -0.25 -4.81
CA LEU A 120 -22.46 -0.12 -3.78
C LEU A 120 -22.99 -1.48 -3.30
N LYS A 121 -23.02 -2.49 -4.17
CA LYS A 121 -23.33 -3.88 -3.76
C LYS A 121 -22.22 -4.46 -2.90
N ALA A 122 -20.97 -4.35 -3.34
CA ALA A 122 -19.83 -4.91 -2.62
C ALA A 122 -19.66 -4.31 -1.22
N LEU A 123 -19.86 -2.99 -1.07
CA LEU A 123 -19.77 -2.32 0.24
C LEU A 123 -20.80 -2.81 1.27
N LYS A 124 -21.90 -3.45 0.84
CA LYS A 124 -22.85 -4.09 1.74
C LYS A 124 -22.35 -5.42 2.31
N GLU A 125 -21.36 -6.01 1.67
CA GLU A 125 -20.76 -7.31 2.02
C GLU A 125 -19.41 -7.13 2.74
N GLU A 126 -19.25 -6.06 3.53
CA GLU A 126 -18.02 -5.77 4.28
C GLU A 126 -17.57 -6.95 5.15
N GLY A 127 -18.52 -7.67 5.77
CA GLY A 127 -18.23 -8.85 6.58
C GLY A 127 -17.52 -9.95 5.78
N GLN A 128 -17.89 -10.15 4.52
CA GLN A 128 -17.23 -11.11 3.64
C GLN A 128 -15.79 -10.66 3.30
N MET A 129 -15.60 -9.38 3.00
CA MET A 129 -14.27 -8.83 2.77
C MET A 129 -13.35 -9.03 3.98
N ARG A 130 -13.86 -8.74 5.19
CA ARG A 130 -13.08 -8.94 6.43
C ARG A 130 -12.71 -10.42 6.63
N SER A 131 -13.63 -11.35 6.35
CA SER A 131 -13.35 -12.78 6.42
C SER A 131 -12.23 -13.20 5.47
N PHE A 132 -12.24 -12.71 4.22
CA PHE A 132 -11.16 -12.96 3.26
C PHE A 132 -9.82 -12.34 3.70
N VAL A 133 -9.83 -11.17 4.30
CA VAL A 133 -8.62 -10.55 4.85
C VAL A 133 -8.00 -11.42 5.94
N GLU A 134 -8.81 -11.96 6.86
CA GLU A 134 -8.31 -12.84 7.92
C GLU A 134 -7.77 -14.16 7.35
N GLU A 135 -8.45 -14.77 6.39
CA GLU A 135 -7.95 -15.96 5.68
C GLU A 135 -6.59 -15.69 5.00
N ILE A 136 -6.45 -14.55 4.33
CA ILE A 136 -5.17 -14.15 3.70
C ILE A 136 -4.09 -13.94 4.76
N LYS A 137 -4.40 -13.38 5.92
CA LYS A 137 -3.44 -13.22 7.03
C LYS A 137 -2.95 -14.57 7.55
N GLU A 138 -3.83 -15.57 7.63
CA GLU A 138 -3.48 -16.93 8.07
C GLU A 138 -2.58 -17.62 7.03
N LEU A 139 -3.00 -17.67 5.76
CA LEU A 139 -2.21 -18.23 4.65
C LEU A 139 -0.84 -17.55 4.53
N LYS A 140 -0.78 -16.25 4.79
CA LYS A 140 0.46 -15.49 4.80
C LYS A 140 1.42 -15.99 5.89
N LYS A 141 0.94 -16.31 7.11
CA LYS A 141 1.78 -16.87 8.18
C LYS A 141 2.34 -18.24 7.82
N GLU A 142 1.51 -19.09 7.19
CA GLU A 142 1.95 -20.41 6.72
C GLU A 142 3.03 -20.27 5.63
N LEU A 143 2.81 -19.38 4.65
CA LEU A 143 3.75 -19.11 3.58
C LEU A 143 5.08 -18.55 4.14
N GLU A 144 5.04 -17.64 5.10
CA GLU A 144 6.23 -17.10 5.76
C GLU A 144 7.05 -18.20 6.44
N SER A 145 6.36 -19.09 7.17
CA SER A 145 7.00 -20.24 7.82
C SER A 145 7.66 -21.16 6.80
N ALA A 146 6.99 -21.49 5.71
CA ALA A 146 7.51 -22.33 4.64
C ALA A 146 8.72 -21.69 3.94
N LEU A 147 8.65 -20.40 3.62
CA LEU A 147 9.74 -19.65 2.98
C LEU A 147 11.00 -19.63 3.87
N ASN A 148 10.85 -19.43 5.17
CA ASN A 148 11.98 -19.41 6.11
C ASN A 148 12.70 -20.76 6.27
N GLN A 149 12.06 -21.87 5.86
CA GLN A 149 12.68 -23.20 5.86
C GLN A 149 13.52 -23.47 4.60
N LEU A 150 13.39 -22.68 3.56
CA LEU A 150 14.10 -22.88 2.30
C LEU A 150 15.53 -22.34 2.37
N SER A 151 16.53 -23.20 2.11
CA SER A 151 17.96 -22.82 2.13
C SER A 151 18.35 -21.78 1.07
N ILE A 152 17.52 -21.59 0.06
CA ILE A 152 17.70 -20.57 -1.00
C ILE A 152 17.17 -19.19 -0.58
N VAL A 153 16.35 -19.10 0.47
CA VAL A 153 15.83 -17.84 1.02
C VAL A 153 16.88 -17.27 1.98
N LEU A 154 17.29 -16.05 1.72
CA LEU A 154 18.23 -15.30 2.59
C LEU A 154 17.48 -14.50 3.66
N LYS A 155 16.32 -13.95 3.30
CA LYS A 155 15.51 -13.15 4.23
C LYS A 155 14.08 -13.00 3.72
N VAL A 156 13.12 -13.20 4.59
CA VAL A 156 11.74 -12.76 4.43
C VAL A 156 11.60 -11.44 5.20
N TYR A 157 11.23 -10.36 4.54
CA TYR A 157 11.04 -9.07 5.21
C TYR A 157 9.65 -9.01 5.86
N PRO A 158 9.53 -8.50 7.11
CA PRO A 158 8.24 -8.31 7.76
C PRO A 158 7.31 -7.45 6.90
N SER A 159 6.05 -7.84 6.84
CA SER A 159 5.06 -7.16 5.99
C SER A 159 3.69 -7.11 6.64
N GLU A 160 3.05 -5.96 6.57
CA GLU A 160 1.66 -5.72 6.97
C GLU A 160 0.71 -5.71 5.75
N ALA A 161 1.23 -5.94 4.53
CA ALA A 161 0.43 -6.10 3.32
C ALA A 161 0.10 -7.58 3.08
N ASN A 162 -0.64 -7.88 2.00
CA ASN A 162 -0.93 -9.24 1.56
C ASN A 162 0.20 -9.90 0.75
N PHE A 163 1.42 -9.43 0.88
CA PHE A 163 2.60 -9.94 0.18
C PHE A 163 3.83 -9.83 1.07
N PHE A 164 4.90 -10.54 0.68
CA PHE A 164 6.24 -10.39 1.24
C PHE A 164 7.21 -9.86 0.19
N LEU A 165 8.22 -9.12 0.63
CA LEU A 165 9.47 -8.98 -0.08
C LEU A 165 10.42 -10.04 0.45
N VAL A 166 10.94 -10.89 -0.43
CA VAL A 166 11.80 -12.01 -0.08
C VAL A 166 13.12 -11.90 -0.81
N LYS A 167 14.23 -11.95 -0.09
CA LYS A 167 15.58 -11.95 -0.66
C LYS A 167 16.06 -13.39 -0.86
N PHE A 168 16.57 -13.67 -2.04
CA PHE A 168 17.00 -15.00 -2.45
C PHE A 168 18.49 -15.07 -2.78
N LYS A 169 19.05 -16.28 -2.71
CA LYS A 169 20.27 -16.61 -3.46
C LYS A 169 19.89 -16.84 -4.92
N ASN A 170 20.69 -16.37 -5.87
CA ASN A 170 20.47 -16.61 -7.31
C ASN A 170 19.05 -16.26 -7.79
N VAL A 171 18.57 -15.08 -7.46
CA VAL A 171 17.20 -14.61 -7.73
C VAL A 171 16.75 -14.86 -9.17
N GLN A 172 17.66 -14.68 -10.15
CA GLN A 172 17.33 -14.84 -11.57
C GLN A 172 17.02 -16.31 -11.95
N GLU A 173 17.75 -17.27 -11.40
CA GLU A 173 17.48 -18.69 -11.62
C GLU A 173 16.13 -19.10 -11.02
N ILE A 174 15.85 -18.63 -9.79
CA ILE A 174 14.60 -18.88 -9.09
C ILE A 174 13.43 -18.28 -9.88
N PHE A 175 13.56 -17.05 -10.32
CA PHE A 175 12.52 -16.36 -11.08
C PHE A 175 12.22 -17.09 -12.39
N GLN A 176 13.26 -17.49 -13.14
CA GLN A 176 13.09 -18.27 -14.37
C GLN A 176 12.51 -19.67 -14.12
N TYR A 177 12.89 -20.34 -13.05
CA TYR A 177 12.32 -21.61 -12.65
C TYR A 177 10.82 -21.49 -12.39
N LEU A 178 10.39 -20.48 -11.62
CA LEU A 178 8.99 -20.24 -11.28
C LEU A 178 8.16 -19.92 -12.53
N ILE A 179 8.67 -19.08 -13.44
CA ILE A 179 7.99 -18.79 -14.72
C ILE A 179 7.78 -20.06 -15.54
N ARG A 180 8.80 -20.94 -15.65
CA ARG A 180 8.67 -22.20 -16.38
C ARG A 180 7.65 -23.15 -15.75
N ASN A 181 7.36 -23.00 -14.47
CA ASN A 181 6.32 -23.74 -13.75
C ASN A 181 5.00 -22.96 -13.63
N GLU A 182 4.79 -21.94 -14.49
CA GLU A 182 3.57 -21.12 -14.56
C GLU A 182 3.27 -20.32 -13.28
N ILE A 183 4.27 -20.11 -12.41
CA ILE A 183 4.14 -19.33 -11.20
C ILE A 183 4.68 -17.92 -11.48
N ILE A 184 3.77 -16.95 -11.54
CA ILE A 184 4.10 -15.56 -11.88
C ILE A 184 4.27 -14.73 -10.61
N LEU A 185 5.51 -14.37 -10.30
CA LEU A 185 5.85 -13.47 -9.21
C LEU A 185 6.29 -12.09 -9.73
N ARG A 186 6.65 -11.20 -8.83
CA ARG A 186 7.11 -9.86 -9.19
C ARG A 186 8.58 -9.68 -8.84
N ASP A 187 9.45 -9.74 -9.84
CA ASP A 187 10.86 -9.38 -9.67
C ASP A 187 10.96 -7.91 -9.24
N ARG A 188 11.74 -7.66 -8.18
CA ARG A 188 12.04 -6.35 -7.62
C ARG A 188 13.54 -6.08 -7.52
N SER A 189 14.35 -6.99 -8.02
CA SER A 189 15.83 -6.93 -7.94
C SER A 189 16.43 -5.67 -8.59
N GLY A 190 15.74 -5.07 -9.56
CA GLY A 190 16.16 -3.81 -10.20
C GLY A 190 15.78 -2.54 -9.42
N LEU A 191 15.11 -2.64 -8.28
CA LEU A 191 14.78 -1.48 -7.44
C LEU A 191 15.87 -1.25 -6.40
N VAL A 192 16.15 0.03 -6.10
CA VAL A 192 17.09 0.43 -5.06
C VAL A 192 16.71 -0.20 -3.72
N LEU A 193 17.68 -0.80 -3.02
CA LEU A 193 17.53 -1.51 -1.74
C LEU A 193 16.66 -2.79 -1.81
N CYS A 194 16.33 -3.26 -3.02
CA CYS A 194 15.61 -4.50 -3.24
C CYS A 194 16.41 -5.51 -4.06
N GLU A 195 17.75 -5.38 -4.07
CA GLU A 195 18.64 -6.28 -4.79
C GLU A 195 18.40 -7.72 -4.35
N ASP A 196 18.30 -8.63 -5.33
CA ASP A 196 17.99 -10.05 -5.14
C ASP A 196 16.62 -10.34 -4.52
N CYS A 197 15.68 -9.43 -4.66
CA CYS A 197 14.35 -9.58 -4.05
C CYS A 197 13.26 -9.88 -5.08
N ILE A 198 12.36 -10.78 -4.68
CA ILE A 198 11.08 -11.06 -5.35
C ILE A 198 9.94 -10.68 -4.40
N ARG A 199 8.90 -10.04 -4.92
CA ARG A 199 7.66 -9.84 -4.17
C ARG A 199 6.74 -11.02 -4.42
N ILE A 200 6.33 -11.68 -3.34
CA ILE A 200 5.43 -12.85 -3.33
C ILE A 200 4.12 -12.43 -2.67
N THR A 201 3.00 -12.63 -3.34
CA THR A 201 1.66 -12.35 -2.81
C THR A 201 1.05 -13.63 -2.25
N ALA A 202 0.45 -13.57 -1.07
CA ALA A 202 -0.32 -14.66 -0.47
C ALA A 202 -1.72 -14.74 -1.05
#